data_a91f421829f0eb8d4f0b39dfa0520adb
#
_entry.id   a91f421829f0eb8d4f0b39dfa0520adb
#
_cell.length_a   1.000
_cell.length_b   1.000
_cell.length_c   1.000
_cell.angle_alpha   90.00
_cell.angle_beta   90.00
_cell.angle_gamma   90.00
#
_symmetry.space_group_name_H-M   'P 1'
#
loop_
_entity.id
_entity.type
_entity.pdbx_description
1 polymer ?
#
loop_
_entity_poly.entity_id
_entity_poly.type
_entity_poly.pdbx_seq_one_letter_code
_entity_poly.pdbx_strand_id
1 'polypeptide(L)'
;MHIKRNDNVIVLAGKDKGKTGKVLQIFNDSNRASVEGINLLIKHMRPRNKSEKGQRIEFPAPINVSNLALICPKCGKATRINHKRIEGEGKGMKVRICKKCQTNID
;
A
#
# COMPACT_ATOMS: atom_id res chain seq x y z
N MET A 1 1.53 -9.60 6.31
CA MET A 1 1.04 -8.25 6.01
C MET A 1 -0.26 -8.33 5.23
N HIS A 2 -1.23 -7.52 5.62
CA HIS A 2 -2.59 -7.59 5.04
C HIS A 2 -2.71 -6.91 3.69
N ILE A 3 -1.80 -6.02 3.37
CA ILE A 3 -1.83 -5.21 2.15
C ILE A 3 -0.80 -5.77 1.19
N LYS A 4 -1.17 -5.88 -0.07
CA LYS A 4 -0.29 -6.38 -1.14
C LYS A 4 -0.07 -5.29 -2.19
N ARG A 5 0.97 -5.48 -2.98
CA ARG A 5 1.26 -4.63 -4.13
C ARG A 5 0.05 -4.58 -5.08
N ASN A 6 -0.21 -3.41 -5.64
CA ASN A 6 -1.35 -3.12 -6.52
C ASN A 6 -2.71 -3.01 -5.81
N ASP A 7 -2.77 -3.12 -4.48
CA ASP A 7 -4.01 -2.85 -3.75
C ASP A 7 -4.32 -1.36 -3.75
N ASN A 8 -5.62 -1.02 -3.77
CA ASN A 8 -6.07 0.34 -3.52
C ASN A 8 -6.27 0.51 -2.01
N VAL A 9 -5.73 1.57 -1.47
CA VAL A 9 -5.78 1.86 -0.04
C VAL A 9 -6.18 3.30 0.22
N ILE A 10 -6.70 3.56 1.41
CA ILE A 10 -6.99 4.90 1.92
C ILE A 10 -6.11 5.19 3.13
N VAL A 11 -5.63 6.41 3.25
CA VAL A 11 -4.82 6.84 4.38
C VAL A 11 -5.72 7.21 5.55
N LEU A 12 -5.47 6.62 6.71
CA LEU A 12 -6.29 6.81 7.91
C LEU A 12 -5.83 7.97 8.79
N ALA A 13 -4.55 8.32 8.73
CA ALA A 13 -3.98 9.32 9.62
C ALA A 13 -2.81 10.04 8.97
N GLY A 14 -2.47 11.22 9.50
CA GLY A 14 -1.35 12.03 9.04
C GLY A 14 -1.77 13.11 8.05
N LYS A 15 -0.78 13.72 7.39
CA LYS A 15 -1.02 14.84 6.46
C LYS A 15 -1.86 14.46 5.24
N ASP A 16 -1.83 13.20 4.84
CA ASP A 16 -2.56 12.71 3.66
C ASP A 16 -3.86 11.98 4.02
N LYS A 17 -4.35 12.15 5.25
CA LYS A 17 -5.58 11.51 5.71
C LYS A 17 -6.73 11.69 4.73
N GLY A 18 -7.41 10.60 4.40
CA GLY A 18 -8.54 10.60 3.47
C GLY A 18 -8.16 10.45 2.00
N LYS A 19 -6.88 10.52 1.66
CA LYS A 19 -6.43 10.29 0.29
C LYS A 19 -6.36 8.80 -0.01
N THR A 20 -6.63 8.47 -1.26
CA THR A 20 -6.57 7.09 -1.76
C THR A 20 -5.46 6.94 -2.77
N GLY A 21 -4.94 5.73 -2.89
CA GLY A 21 -3.88 5.46 -3.85
C GLY A 21 -3.64 3.98 -4.01
N LYS A 22 -2.80 3.64 -4.97
CA LYS A 22 -2.40 2.27 -5.26
C LYS A 22 -1.06 1.96 -4.61
N VAL A 23 -0.96 0.81 -3.97
CA VAL A 23 0.29 0.36 -3.35
C VAL A 23 1.31 0.02 -4.43
N LEU A 24 2.47 0.69 -4.37
CA LEU A 24 3.56 0.48 -5.33
C LEU A 24 4.54 -0.58 -4.86
N GLN A 25 4.89 -0.55 -3.57
CA GLN A 25 5.88 -1.46 -3.00
C GLN A 25 5.60 -1.69 -1.53
N ILE A 26 5.94 -2.88 -1.05
CA ILE A 26 5.77 -3.28 0.34
C ILE A 26 7.13 -3.59 0.94
N PHE A 27 7.36 -3.06 2.14
CA PHE A 27 8.58 -3.29 2.93
C PHE A 27 8.21 -4.10 4.17
N ASN A 28 8.29 -5.42 4.08
CA ASN A 28 7.87 -6.32 5.16
C ASN A 28 8.67 -6.12 6.44
N ASP A 29 9.96 -5.86 6.33
CA ASP A 29 10.84 -5.72 7.49
C ASP A 29 10.44 -4.55 8.41
N SER A 30 9.95 -3.47 7.84
CA SER A 30 9.57 -2.26 8.58
C SER A 30 8.06 -2.07 8.69
N ASN A 31 7.25 -2.99 8.17
CA ASN A 31 5.78 -2.87 8.10
C ASN A 31 5.35 -1.56 7.45
N ARG A 32 5.97 -1.21 6.34
CA ARG A 32 5.69 0.01 5.58
C ARG A 32 5.36 -0.34 4.14
N ALA A 33 4.66 0.58 3.50
CA ALA A 33 4.33 0.47 2.08
C ALA A 33 4.40 1.85 1.44
N SER A 34 4.88 1.91 0.21
CA SER A 34 4.81 3.13 -0.59
C SER A 34 3.54 3.12 -1.43
N VAL A 35 2.83 4.24 -1.44
CA VAL A 35 1.54 4.38 -2.11
C VAL A 35 1.63 5.53 -3.10
N GLU A 36 1.15 5.31 -4.31
CA GLU A 36 1.20 6.29 -5.40
C GLU A 36 0.49 7.59 -5.00
N GLY A 37 1.17 8.72 -5.18
CA GLY A 37 0.63 10.03 -4.89
C GLY A 37 0.51 10.39 -3.41
N ILE A 38 0.97 9.54 -2.49
CA ILE A 38 0.84 9.73 -1.05
C ILE A 38 2.22 9.81 -0.40
N ASN A 39 2.33 10.66 0.61
CA ASN A 39 3.57 10.91 1.35
C ASN A 39 4.73 11.26 0.42
N LEU A 40 4.47 12.15 -0.52
CA LEU A 40 5.47 12.58 -1.49
C LEU A 40 6.56 13.41 -0.80
N LEU A 41 7.78 13.00 -0.98
CA LEU A 41 8.97 13.71 -0.52
C LEU A 41 9.77 14.17 -1.73
N ILE A 42 10.49 15.25 -1.53
CA ILE A 42 11.35 15.83 -2.57
C ILE A 42 12.77 15.48 -2.26
N LYS A 43 13.45 14.89 -3.24
CA LYS A 43 14.87 14.57 -3.16
C LYS A 43 15.62 15.41 -4.16
N HIS A 44 16.65 16.13 -3.68
CA HIS A 44 17.58 16.87 -4.53
C HIS A 44 18.74 15.95 -4.87
N MET A 45 18.81 15.54 -6.12
CA MET A 45 19.93 14.72 -6.61
C MET A 45 21.10 15.59 -6.95
N ARG A 46 22.28 15.27 -6.40
CA ARG A 46 23.52 15.94 -6.80
C ARG A 46 23.90 15.53 -8.22
N PRO A 47 24.46 16.44 -9.03
CA PRO A 47 24.96 16.07 -10.34
C PRO A 47 26.09 15.04 -10.20
N ARG A 48 26.09 14.03 -11.09
CA ARG A 48 27.12 12.98 -11.09
C ARG A 48 28.46 13.46 -11.63
N ASN A 49 28.41 14.49 -12.46
CA ASN A 49 29.59 15.10 -13.05
C ASN A 49 29.35 16.60 -13.27
N LYS A 50 30.39 17.32 -13.72
CA LYS A 50 30.32 18.78 -13.92
C LYS A 50 29.35 19.22 -15.00
N SER A 51 28.95 18.33 -15.90
CA SER A 51 28.07 18.65 -17.01
C SER A 51 26.60 18.33 -16.70
N GLU A 52 26.30 17.60 -15.63
CA GLU A 52 24.95 17.32 -15.22
C GLU A 52 24.40 18.37 -14.26
N LYS A 53 23.14 18.72 -14.45
CA LYS A 53 22.41 19.54 -13.47
C LYS A 53 21.83 18.66 -12.37
N GLY A 54 21.79 19.17 -11.16
CA GLY A 54 21.06 18.53 -10.09
C GLY A 54 19.58 18.39 -10.44
N GLN A 55 18.94 17.33 -9.97
CA GLN A 55 17.54 17.06 -10.25
C GLN A 55 16.72 17.11 -8.95
N ARG A 56 15.53 17.68 -9.07
CA ARG A 56 14.52 17.62 -8.02
C ARG A 56 13.58 16.48 -8.36
N ILE A 57 13.53 15.47 -7.50
CA ILE A 57 12.71 14.29 -7.73
C ILE A 57 11.67 14.18 -6.61
N GLU A 58 10.41 14.04 -6.99
CA GLU A 58 9.35 13.68 -6.07
C GLU A 58 9.18 12.15 -6.06
N PHE A 59 9.09 11.58 -4.88
CA PHE A 59 8.88 10.13 -4.75
C PHE A 59 7.95 9.82 -3.56
N PRO A 60 7.12 8.76 -3.67
CA PRO A 60 6.29 8.35 -2.56
C PRO A 60 7.13 7.64 -1.50
N ALA A 61 7.29 8.27 -0.34
CA ALA A 61 8.01 7.65 0.77
C ALA A 61 7.14 6.60 1.45
N PRO A 62 7.74 5.54 2.00
CA PRO A 62 6.97 4.51 2.70
C PRO A 62 6.23 5.08 3.92
N ILE A 63 5.01 4.61 4.13
CA ILE A 63 4.23 4.93 5.32
C ILE A 63 3.87 3.65 6.05
N ASN A 64 3.62 3.76 7.35
CA ASN A 64 3.29 2.62 8.17
C ASN A 64 1.97 1.99 7.72
N VAL A 65 1.96 0.67 7.56
CA VAL A 65 0.77 -0.07 7.10
C VAL A 65 -0.41 0.08 8.06
N SER A 66 -0.17 0.30 9.34
CA SER A 66 -1.24 0.54 10.32
C SER A 66 -2.05 1.81 10.02
N ASN A 67 -1.50 2.74 9.25
CA ASN A 67 -2.17 3.96 8.82
C ASN A 67 -2.93 3.81 7.50
N LEU A 68 -2.98 2.61 6.96
CA LEU A 68 -3.65 2.30 5.71
C LEU A 68 -4.82 1.35 5.93
N ALA A 69 -5.91 1.56 5.19
CA ALA A 69 -7.00 0.60 5.10
C ALA A 69 -7.19 0.19 3.65
N LEU A 70 -7.46 -1.08 3.41
CA LEU A 70 -7.72 -1.59 2.08
C LEU A 70 -9.08 -1.12 1.59
N ILE A 71 -9.14 -0.66 0.34
CA ILE A 71 -10.40 -0.43 -0.34
C ILE A 71 -10.78 -1.73 -1.04
N CYS A 72 -11.89 -2.34 -0.62
CA CYS A 72 -12.34 -3.60 -1.18
C CYS A 72 -12.70 -3.43 -2.66
N PRO A 73 -12.12 -4.22 -3.58
CA PRO A 73 -12.45 -4.12 -5.00
C PRO A 73 -13.87 -4.57 -5.33
N LYS A 74 -14.53 -5.27 -4.41
CA LYS A 74 -15.89 -5.77 -4.62
C LYS A 74 -16.97 -4.81 -4.13
N CYS A 75 -16.80 -4.24 -2.92
CA CYS A 75 -17.79 -3.31 -2.38
C CYS A 75 -17.36 -1.83 -2.45
N GLY A 76 -16.12 -1.54 -2.78
CA GLY A 76 -15.60 -0.17 -2.92
C GLY A 76 -15.43 0.59 -1.61
N LYS A 77 -15.58 -0.06 -0.47
CA LYS A 77 -15.48 0.57 0.85
C LYS A 77 -14.17 0.26 1.52
N ALA A 78 -13.65 1.22 2.29
CA ALA A 78 -12.50 0.98 3.14
C ALA A 78 -12.84 -0.06 4.20
N THR A 79 -12.01 -1.08 4.33
CA THR A 79 -12.29 -2.20 5.23
C THR A 79 -10.99 -2.75 5.80
N ARG A 80 -11.13 -3.41 6.93
CA ARG A 80 -10.08 -4.27 7.45
C ARG A 80 -10.20 -5.65 6.82
N ILE A 81 -9.11 -6.40 6.85
CA ILE A 81 -8.99 -7.67 6.17
C ILE A 81 -9.08 -8.79 7.19
N ASN A 82 -9.99 -9.74 6.95
CA ASN A 82 -9.97 -11.06 7.58
C ASN A 82 -9.25 -12.05 6.67
N HIS A 83 -8.74 -13.10 7.25
CA HIS A 83 -8.13 -14.19 6.51
C HIS A 83 -8.97 -15.45 6.67
N LYS A 84 -9.22 -16.12 5.57
CA LYS A 84 -9.84 -17.44 5.56
C LYS A 84 -8.84 -18.44 4.99
N ARG A 85 -8.68 -19.54 5.69
CA ARG A 85 -7.86 -20.63 5.21
C ARG A 85 -8.71 -21.53 4.32
N ILE A 86 -8.29 -21.69 3.08
CA ILE A 86 -8.92 -22.64 2.17
C ILE A 86 -8.13 -23.93 2.26
N GLU A 87 -8.81 -25.00 2.70
CA GLU A 87 -8.26 -26.34 2.65
C GLU A 87 -8.41 -26.86 1.22
N GLY A 88 -7.28 -27.05 0.57
CA GLY A 88 -7.20 -27.67 -0.75
C GLY A 88 -6.26 -28.85 -0.72
N GLU A 89 -6.11 -29.52 -1.83
CA GLU A 89 -5.11 -30.57 -1.99
C GLU A 89 -3.71 -30.00 -1.74
N GLY A 90 -3.08 -30.41 -0.63
CA GLY A 90 -1.77 -29.97 -0.25
C GLY A 90 -1.77 -28.88 0.82
N LYS A 91 -1.00 -27.80 0.61
CA LYS A 91 -0.84 -26.73 1.59
C LYS A 91 -2.06 -25.79 1.57
N GLY A 92 -2.66 -25.55 2.75
CA GLY A 92 -3.74 -24.59 2.87
C GLY A 92 -3.31 -23.18 2.42
N MET A 93 -4.13 -22.52 1.63
CA MET A 93 -3.92 -21.14 1.21
C MET A 93 -4.76 -20.21 2.06
N LYS A 94 -4.16 -19.10 2.48
CA LYS A 94 -4.89 -18.01 3.12
C LYS A 94 -5.37 -17.03 2.07
N VAL A 95 -6.66 -16.73 2.07
CA VAL A 95 -7.22 -15.68 1.22
C VAL A 95 -7.69 -14.53 2.09
N ARG A 96 -7.60 -13.33 1.54
CA ARG A 96 -8.07 -12.11 2.21
C ARG A 96 -9.57 -11.98 1.99
N ILE A 97 -10.29 -11.63 3.05
CA ILE A 97 -11.73 -11.46 3.01
C ILE A 97 -12.08 -10.07 3.52
N CYS A 98 -12.94 -9.38 2.79
CA CYS A 98 -13.49 -8.10 3.23
C CYS A 98 -14.43 -8.31 4.42
N LYS A 99 -14.21 -7.58 5.51
CA LYS A 99 -15.09 -7.67 6.68
C LYS A 99 -16.48 -7.10 6.43
N LYS A 100 -16.63 -6.18 5.48
CA LYS A 100 -17.90 -5.51 5.22
C LYS A 100 -18.80 -6.30 4.29
N CYS A 101 -18.27 -6.84 3.21
CA CYS A 101 -19.05 -7.60 2.24
C CYS A 101 -18.81 -9.11 2.29
N GLN A 102 -17.86 -9.56 3.08
CA GLN A 102 -17.51 -10.97 3.27
C GLN A 102 -17.12 -11.69 1.98
N THR A 103 -16.64 -10.96 1.01
CA THR A 103 -16.23 -11.50 -0.29
C THR A 103 -14.72 -11.70 -0.31
N ASN A 104 -14.26 -12.73 -0.99
CA ASN A 104 -12.83 -12.96 -1.20
C ASN A 104 -12.23 -11.80 -2.01
N ILE A 105 -11.15 -11.23 -1.49
CA ILE A 105 -10.43 -10.14 -2.17
C ILE A 105 -9.45 -10.71 -3.20
N ASP A 106 -8.83 -11.81 -2.85
CA ASP A 106 -7.86 -12.50 -3.71
C ASP A 106 -8.53 -13.52 -4.62
#